data_f83c22cf1c766e29e52ac523fe889ac5
#
_entry.id   f83c22cf1c766e29e52ac523fe889ac5
#
_cell.length_a   1.000
_cell.length_b   1.000
_cell.length_c   1.000
_cell.angle_alpha   90.00
_cell.angle_beta   90.00
_cell.angle_gamma   90.00
#
_symmetry.space_group_name_H-M   'P 1'
#
loop_
_entity.id
_entity.type
_entity.pdbx_description
1 polymer ?
#
loop_
_entity_poly.entity_id
_entity_poly.type
_entity_poly.pdbx_seq_one_letter_code
_entity_poly.pdbx_strand_id
1 'polypeptide(L)'
;LPGLPEVEAWKAREANLASAGGIALAPATGGALPAAVCGEGGSHADDCLRTIPPRENGGNMDVQQMQIGTKIIFPCFIDGCGLFTGDVHYAQGDGEVSGTAVEMGAINVLRTRILKGKGRDLDMPVTVGNDQIVDMEPTRYYQTLGIPLKGAGVALPYHAYLGSEKLTNLDNLSEDLTAAARHALTQMIDYLVREHGL
;
A
#
# COMPACT_ATOMS: atom_id res chain seq x y z
N LEU A 1 19.54 1.55 -7.73
CA LEU A 1 20.51 0.65 -8.34
C LEU A 1 20.23 0.56 -9.83
N PRO A 2 20.79 1.51 -10.60
CA PRO A 2 20.58 1.58 -12.04
C PRO A 2 20.97 0.27 -12.71
N GLY A 3 20.17 -0.14 -13.68
CA GLY A 3 20.48 -1.30 -14.51
C GLY A 3 20.11 -2.66 -13.92
N LEU A 4 19.46 -2.73 -12.77
CA LEU A 4 18.84 -3.96 -12.32
C LEU A 4 17.53 -4.19 -13.09
N PRO A 5 17.33 -5.38 -13.68
CA PRO A 5 16.11 -5.69 -14.43
C PRO A 5 14.83 -5.42 -13.64
N GLU A 6 14.84 -5.68 -12.35
CA GLU A 6 13.71 -5.45 -11.45
C GLU A 6 13.40 -3.96 -11.33
N VAL A 7 14.40 -3.11 -11.20
CA VAL A 7 14.22 -1.64 -11.10
C VAL A 7 13.62 -1.10 -12.39
N GLU A 8 14.09 -1.54 -13.54
CA GLU A 8 13.54 -1.14 -14.84
C GLU A 8 12.08 -1.63 -15.02
N ALA A 9 11.77 -2.83 -14.55
CA ALA A 9 10.40 -3.35 -14.55
C ALA A 9 9.48 -2.52 -13.65
N TRP A 10 9.93 -2.11 -12.47
CA TRP A 10 9.16 -1.26 -11.56
C TRP A 10 8.91 0.13 -12.14
N LYS A 11 9.93 0.75 -12.76
CA LYS A 11 9.79 2.03 -13.46
C LYS A 11 8.77 1.94 -14.60
N ALA A 12 8.86 0.90 -15.44
CA ALA A 12 7.95 0.68 -16.54
C ALA A 12 6.50 0.47 -16.04
N ARG A 13 6.31 -0.30 -14.97
CA ARG A 13 5.00 -0.51 -14.35
C ARG A 13 4.37 0.80 -13.87
N GLU A 14 5.15 1.63 -13.18
CA GLU A 14 4.66 2.92 -12.69
C GLU A 14 4.35 3.91 -13.82
N ALA A 15 5.17 3.95 -14.86
CA ALA A 15 4.91 4.76 -16.03
C ALA A 15 3.64 4.31 -16.78
N ASN A 16 3.43 3.01 -16.91
CA ASN A 16 2.24 2.45 -17.52
C ASN A 16 0.97 2.77 -16.72
N LEU A 17 1.03 2.69 -15.40
CA LEU A 17 -0.09 3.08 -14.54
C LEU A 17 -0.45 4.56 -14.70
N ALA A 18 0.56 5.43 -14.75
CA ALA A 18 0.35 6.86 -14.97
C ALA A 18 -0.27 7.14 -16.34
N SER A 19 0.22 6.48 -17.40
CA SER A 19 -0.28 6.66 -18.77
C SER A 19 -1.68 6.12 -18.98
N ALA A 20 -2.08 5.10 -18.22
CA ALA A 20 -3.42 4.53 -18.25
C ALA A 20 -4.48 5.38 -17.51
N GLY A 21 -4.10 6.56 -17.00
CA GLY A 21 -5.01 7.42 -16.24
C GLY A 21 -5.32 6.86 -14.85
N GLY A 22 -4.56 5.87 -14.40
CA GLY A 22 -4.58 5.42 -13.02
C GLY A 22 -4.09 6.55 -12.12
N ILE A 23 -4.63 6.63 -10.91
CA ILE A 23 -4.13 7.54 -9.89
C ILE A 23 -2.80 6.96 -9.38
N ALA A 24 -1.75 7.08 -10.15
CA ALA A 24 -0.41 7.00 -9.62
C ALA A 24 -0.20 8.30 -8.85
N LEU A 25 -0.62 8.34 -7.59
CA LEU A 25 -0.38 9.50 -6.74
C LEU A 25 1.09 9.82 -6.78
N ALA A 26 1.37 11.06 -7.20
CA ALA A 26 2.69 11.68 -7.24
C ALA A 26 3.50 11.41 -5.94
N PRO A 27 4.79 11.65 -5.92
CA PRO A 27 5.51 12.43 -6.90
C PRO A 27 5.95 11.62 -8.12
N ALA A 28 6.09 12.30 -9.24
CA ALA A 28 6.86 11.77 -10.37
C ALA A 28 8.25 11.31 -9.88
N THR A 29 8.94 10.48 -10.65
CA THR A 29 10.28 9.98 -10.30
C THR A 29 11.22 11.13 -9.91
N GLY A 30 11.11 12.29 -10.58
CA GLY A 30 11.82 13.52 -10.23
C GLY A 30 11.43 14.16 -8.89
N GLY A 31 10.44 13.65 -8.19
CA GLY A 31 10.10 14.04 -6.81
C GLY A 31 10.76 13.16 -5.76
N ALA A 32 11.57 12.18 -6.13
CA ALA A 32 12.29 11.35 -5.17
C ALA A 32 13.37 12.15 -4.43
N LEU A 33 13.61 11.78 -3.17
CA LEU A 33 14.60 12.46 -2.33
C LEU A 33 15.91 11.64 -2.23
N PRO A 34 17.05 12.29 -2.04
CA PRO A 34 17.24 13.74 -1.94
C PRO A 34 17.17 14.44 -3.31
N ALA A 35 16.47 15.56 -3.36
CA ALA A 35 16.19 16.26 -4.61
C ALA A 35 17.44 16.65 -5.42
N ALA A 36 18.55 16.95 -4.76
CA ALA A 36 19.81 17.27 -5.42
C ALA A 36 20.42 16.09 -6.22
N VAL A 37 20.03 14.86 -5.88
CA VAL A 37 20.51 13.63 -6.53
C VAL A 37 19.43 13.06 -7.45
N CYS A 38 18.21 12.97 -6.96
CA CYS A 38 17.10 12.27 -7.58
C CYS A 38 16.06 13.19 -8.23
N GLY A 39 16.08 14.50 -7.94
CA GLY A 39 15.15 15.47 -8.51
C GLY A 39 15.52 15.85 -9.95
N GLU A 40 14.70 16.67 -10.56
CA GLU A 40 14.94 17.22 -11.90
C GLU A 40 16.30 17.94 -11.94
N GLY A 41 17.16 17.53 -12.86
CA GLY A 41 18.53 18.02 -12.95
C GLY A 41 19.52 17.42 -11.93
N GLY A 42 19.08 16.49 -11.10
CA GLY A 42 19.93 15.73 -10.17
C GLY A 42 20.87 14.77 -10.91
N SER A 43 21.98 14.41 -10.26
CA SER A 43 23.01 13.54 -10.86
C SER A 43 22.53 12.13 -11.21
N HIS A 44 21.43 11.67 -10.61
CA HIS A 44 20.81 10.36 -10.81
C HIS A 44 19.29 10.46 -10.98
N ALA A 45 18.80 11.53 -11.62
CA ALA A 45 17.37 11.78 -11.79
C ALA A 45 16.62 10.61 -12.45
N ASP A 46 17.28 9.94 -13.42
CA ASP A 46 16.68 8.82 -14.14
C ASP A 46 16.80 7.47 -13.40
N ASP A 47 17.60 7.41 -12.35
CA ASP A 47 17.93 6.17 -11.63
C ASP A 47 17.19 6.02 -10.33
N CYS A 48 16.51 7.04 -9.87
CA CYS A 48 15.82 7.04 -8.58
C CYS A 48 14.41 6.51 -8.71
N LEU A 49 14.00 5.78 -7.68
CA LEU A 49 12.62 5.37 -7.46
C LEU A 49 12.07 6.10 -6.24
N ARG A 50 10.88 6.66 -6.37
CA ARG A 50 10.14 7.19 -5.22
C ARG A 50 9.78 6.06 -4.25
N THR A 51 9.64 6.36 -2.97
CA THR A 51 9.42 5.37 -1.91
C THR A 51 7.95 5.09 -1.62
N ILE A 52 7.03 5.92 -2.11
CA ILE A 52 5.58 5.79 -1.86
C ILE A 52 4.99 4.47 -2.36
N PRO A 53 5.19 4.01 -3.61
CA PRO A 53 4.62 2.73 -4.02
C PRO A 53 5.28 1.56 -3.31
N PRO A 54 4.52 0.65 -2.69
CA PRO A 54 5.06 -0.62 -2.22
C PRO A 54 5.53 -1.46 -3.41
N ARG A 55 6.60 -2.21 -3.22
CA ARG A 55 7.21 -3.04 -4.26
C ARG A 55 7.65 -4.38 -3.71
N GLU A 56 8.18 -5.21 -4.59
CA GLU A 56 8.67 -6.55 -4.29
C GLU A 56 9.80 -6.53 -3.24
N ASN A 57 10.56 -5.47 -3.19
CA ASN A 57 11.61 -5.28 -2.16
C ASN A 57 11.07 -4.75 -0.83
N GLY A 58 9.78 -4.54 -0.70
CA GLY A 58 9.15 -3.93 0.47
C GLY A 58 9.03 -2.41 0.34
N GLY A 59 8.96 -1.73 1.49
CA GLY A 59 8.74 -0.28 1.60
C GLY A 59 7.27 0.10 1.47
N ASN A 60 6.84 1.07 2.25
CA ASN A 60 5.47 1.62 2.30
C ASN A 60 4.37 0.56 2.33
N MET A 61 4.56 -0.47 3.16
CA MET A 61 3.68 -1.65 3.18
C MET A 61 2.42 -1.45 4.02
N ASP A 62 2.42 -0.46 4.90
CA ASP A 62 1.27 -0.03 5.73
C ASP A 62 0.58 -1.20 6.46
N VAL A 63 1.37 -2.04 7.10
CA VAL A 63 0.90 -3.24 7.80
C VAL A 63 0.88 -2.99 9.30
N GLN A 64 -0.29 -2.78 9.89
CA GLN A 64 -0.42 -2.57 11.36
C GLN A 64 0.10 -3.75 12.19
N GLN A 65 0.17 -4.95 11.62
CA GLN A 65 0.71 -6.15 12.26
C GLN A 65 2.24 -6.12 12.40
N MET A 66 2.94 -5.14 11.80
CA MET A 66 4.38 -4.95 11.97
C MET A 66 4.71 -4.30 13.31
N GLN A 67 4.60 -5.05 14.38
CA GLN A 67 4.88 -4.63 15.74
C GLN A 67 5.96 -5.47 16.42
N ILE A 68 6.24 -5.17 17.68
CA ILE A 68 7.25 -5.90 18.46
C ILE A 68 6.99 -7.41 18.40
N GLY A 69 8.02 -8.19 18.06
CA GLY A 69 7.94 -9.65 17.95
C GLY A 69 7.55 -10.17 16.56
N THR A 70 7.07 -9.32 15.66
CA THR A 70 6.78 -9.70 14.28
C THR A 70 8.07 -9.94 13.50
N LYS A 71 8.03 -10.89 12.57
CA LYS A 71 9.11 -11.16 11.62
C LYS A 71 8.67 -10.75 10.23
N ILE A 72 9.58 -10.14 9.49
CA ILE A 72 9.36 -9.82 8.08
C ILE A 72 10.47 -10.50 7.29
N ILE A 73 10.08 -11.19 6.24
CA ILE A 73 11.00 -11.86 5.32
C ILE A 73 10.95 -11.09 4.01
N PHE A 74 12.08 -10.56 3.60
CA PHE A 74 12.20 -9.82 2.35
C PHE A 74 12.98 -10.61 1.31
N PRO A 75 12.60 -10.55 0.03
CA PRO A 75 13.52 -10.92 -1.05
C PRO A 75 14.69 -9.95 -1.08
N CYS A 76 15.86 -10.45 -1.43
CA CYS A 76 17.09 -9.67 -1.50
C CYS A 76 17.58 -9.65 -2.94
N PHE A 77 17.50 -8.50 -3.59
CA PHE A 77 17.79 -8.32 -5.01
C PHE A 77 19.25 -7.96 -5.29
N ILE A 78 20.01 -7.58 -4.26
CA ILE A 78 21.38 -7.12 -4.40
C ILE A 78 22.28 -7.74 -3.32
N ASP A 79 23.56 -7.81 -3.58
CA ASP A 79 24.55 -8.19 -2.59
C ASP A 79 24.53 -7.24 -1.40
N GLY A 80 24.48 -7.81 -0.20
CA GLY A 80 24.32 -7.04 1.05
C GLY A 80 22.89 -6.64 1.39
N CYS A 81 21.91 -6.92 0.53
CA CYS A 81 20.48 -6.66 0.68
C CYS A 81 20.06 -5.20 0.88
N GLY A 82 20.72 -4.43 1.74
CA GLY A 82 20.37 -3.07 2.11
C GLY A 82 19.02 -2.99 2.85
N LEU A 83 19.06 -2.92 4.18
CA LEU A 83 17.86 -2.76 5.01
C LEU A 83 17.68 -1.30 5.40
N PHE A 84 16.47 -0.78 5.15
CA PHE A 84 16.05 0.53 5.61
C PHE A 84 14.79 0.38 6.46
N THR A 85 14.65 1.20 7.49
CA THR A 85 13.46 1.30 8.30
C THR A 85 13.11 2.76 8.54
N GLY A 86 11.84 3.06 8.65
CA GLY A 86 11.35 4.39 8.93
C GLY A 86 9.85 4.37 9.11
N ASP A 87 9.26 5.55 9.23
CA ASP A 87 7.83 5.75 9.21
C ASP A 87 7.10 4.94 10.29
N VAL A 88 7.56 5.13 11.54
CA VAL A 88 6.95 4.45 12.68
C VAL A 88 5.68 5.17 13.09
N HIS A 89 4.61 4.40 13.25
CA HIS A 89 3.31 4.90 13.68
C HIS A 89 3.00 4.50 15.13
N TYR A 90 2.44 5.43 15.87
CA TYR A 90 1.86 5.17 17.19
C TYR A 90 0.57 4.36 17.07
N ALA A 91 -0.22 4.67 16.06
CA ALA A 91 -1.45 3.97 15.73
C ALA A 91 -1.71 4.04 14.23
N GLN A 92 -2.17 2.95 13.68
CA GLN A 92 -2.53 2.82 12.27
C GLN A 92 -3.73 1.89 12.14
N GLY A 93 -4.70 2.30 11.32
CA GLY A 93 -5.72 1.38 10.80
C GLY A 93 -5.21 0.67 9.54
N ASP A 94 -5.77 -0.46 9.19
CA ASP A 94 -5.44 -1.12 7.93
C ASP A 94 -5.75 -0.22 6.74
N GLY A 95 -4.81 -0.15 5.80
CA GLY A 95 -4.92 0.63 4.59
C GLY A 95 -4.66 2.12 4.75
N GLU A 96 -4.35 2.60 5.94
CA GLU A 96 -3.91 3.99 6.21
C GLU A 96 -4.74 5.05 5.45
N VAL A 97 -6.03 5.02 5.63
CA VAL A 97 -7.02 5.75 4.81
C VAL A 97 -6.78 7.25 4.77
N SER A 98 -6.22 7.81 5.85
CA SER A 98 -5.83 9.23 5.91
C SER A 98 -4.57 9.57 5.10
N GLY A 99 -3.77 8.57 4.74
CA GLY A 99 -2.48 8.69 4.09
C GLY A 99 -1.31 9.01 5.02
N THR A 100 -1.51 9.05 6.32
CA THR A 100 -0.47 9.40 7.31
C THR A 100 -0.52 8.56 8.59
N ALA A 101 -1.64 7.99 8.96
CA ALA A 101 -1.85 7.39 10.28
C ALA A 101 -1.46 8.37 11.42
N VAL A 102 -0.94 7.90 12.54
CA VAL A 102 -0.39 8.73 13.62
C VAL A 102 1.11 8.50 13.70
N GLU A 103 1.86 9.31 12.99
CA GLU A 103 3.31 9.20 12.89
C GLU A 103 4.02 9.61 14.17
N MET A 104 5.15 8.98 14.43
CA MET A 104 5.99 9.30 15.59
C MET A 104 7.48 9.02 15.35
N GLY A 105 8.33 9.75 16.05
CA GLY A 105 9.75 9.39 16.17
C GLY A 105 9.93 8.17 17.07
N ALA A 106 10.78 7.23 16.66
CA ALA A 106 11.05 6.02 17.43
C ALA A 106 12.48 5.51 17.25
N ILE A 107 12.89 4.63 18.16
CA ILE A 107 14.11 3.84 18.03
C ILE A 107 13.72 2.40 17.70
N ASN A 108 14.09 1.95 16.51
CA ASN A 108 13.84 0.58 16.06
C ASN A 108 15.00 -0.33 16.47
N VAL A 109 14.68 -1.40 17.20
CA VAL A 109 15.64 -2.46 17.53
C VAL A 109 15.32 -3.70 16.71
N LEU A 110 16.20 -4.02 15.79
CA LEU A 110 15.99 -5.09 14.81
C LEU A 110 16.99 -6.23 15.01
N ARG A 111 16.56 -7.45 14.78
CA ARG A 111 17.43 -8.62 14.64
C ARG A 111 17.34 -9.12 13.21
N THR A 112 18.42 -9.05 12.48
CA THR A 112 18.47 -9.48 11.08
C THR A 112 19.13 -10.85 10.93
N ARG A 113 18.72 -11.60 9.92
CA ARG A 113 19.31 -12.88 9.53
C ARG A 113 19.16 -13.09 8.03
N ILE A 114 20.25 -13.48 7.37
CA ILE A 114 20.20 -13.89 5.96
C ILE A 114 19.76 -15.37 5.87
N LEU A 115 18.73 -15.60 5.08
CA LEU A 115 18.23 -16.93 4.75
C LEU A 115 18.75 -17.33 3.35
N LYS A 116 20.00 -17.80 3.30
CA LYS A 116 20.65 -18.14 2.03
C LYS A 116 19.87 -19.21 1.26
N GLY A 117 19.70 -18.98 -0.04
CA GLY A 117 19.03 -19.89 -0.95
C GLY A 117 17.50 -19.92 -0.87
N LYS A 118 16.89 -19.09 0.00
CA LYS A 118 15.42 -19.01 0.15
C LYS A 118 14.76 -17.94 -0.73
N GLY A 119 15.53 -17.02 -1.31
CA GLY A 119 14.99 -15.94 -2.14
C GLY A 119 14.42 -16.38 -3.48
N ARG A 120 14.67 -17.63 -3.92
CA ARG A 120 14.16 -18.12 -5.20
C ARG A 120 12.66 -18.32 -5.25
N ASP A 121 12.07 -18.53 -4.08
CA ASP A 121 10.65 -18.86 -3.92
C ASP A 121 9.87 -17.72 -3.23
N LEU A 122 10.46 -16.54 -3.21
CA LEU A 122 9.89 -15.38 -2.52
C LEU A 122 9.87 -14.16 -3.46
N ASP A 123 8.71 -13.89 -4.03
CA ASP A 123 8.52 -12.76 -4.95
C ASP A 123 8.15 -11.45 -4.22
N MET A 124 7.58 -11.57 -3.02
CA MET A 124 7.07 -10.44 -2.24
C MET A 124 7.46 -10.59 -0.76
N PRO A 125 7.51 -9.48 0.01
CA PRO A 125 7.67 -9.56 1.46
C PRO A 125 6.59 -10.41 2.12
N VAL A 126 6.98 -11.15 3.15
CA VAL A 126 6.07 -11.98 3.95
C VAL A 126 6.18 -11.56 5.41
N THR A 127 5.07 -11.18 5.99
CA THR A 127 4.96 -10.90 7.43
C THR A 127 4.54 -12.16 8.17
N VAL A 128 5.29 -12.49 9.21
CA VAL A 128 4.96 -13.59 10.12
C VAL A 128 4.65 -13.00 11.48
N GLY A 129 3.39 -12.99 11.82
CA GLY A 129 2.88 -12.47 13.08
C GLY A 129 3.36 -13.26 14.30
N ASN A 130 3.05 -12.73 15.44
CA ASN A 130 3.18 -13.38 16.74
C ASN A 130 1.77 -13.61 17.32
N ASP A 131 1.70 -14.17 18.50
CA ASP A 131 0.45 -14.51 19.16
C ASP A 131 -0.30 -13.29 19.76
N GLN A 132 0.21 -12.08 19.54
CA GLN A 132 -0.30 -10.82 20.14
C GLN A 132 -1.30 -10.08 19.25
N ILE A 133 -1.80 -10.68 18.21
CA ILE A 133 -2.79 -10.05 17.32
C ILE A 133 -4.04 -9.58 18.09
N VAL A 134 -4.37 -10.27 19.17
CA VAL A 134 -5.52 -9.94 20.05
C VAL A 134 -5.36 -8.57 20.70
N ASP A 135 -4.13 -8.15 20.98
CA ASP A 135 -3.85 -6.87 21.63
C ASP A 135 -3.99 -5.68 20.67
N MET A 136 -4.13 -5.94 19.38
CA MET A 136 -4.31 -4.90 18.36
C MET A 136 -5.77 -4.54 18.12
N GLU A 137 -6.67 -5.43 18.47
CA GLU A 137 -8.11 -5.18 18.28
C GLU A 137 -8.63 -4.20 19.34
N PRO A 138 -9.24 -3.08 18.92
CA PRO A 138 -9.81 -2.14 19.87
C PRO A 138 -11.02 -2.73 20.59
N THR A 139 -11.13 -2.48 21.88
CA THR A 139 -12.30 -2.89 22.67
C THR A 139 -13.54 -2.05 22.38
N ARG A 140 -13.36 -0.88 21.76
CA ARG A 140 -14.45 -0.02 21.29
C ARG A 140 -14.17 0.39 19.85
N TYR A 141 -15.15 0.23 19.00
CA TYR A 141 -15.03 0.59 17.60
C TYR A 141 -16.36 1.06 17.03
N TYR A 142 -16.28 1.81 15.96
CA TYR A 142 -17.39 2.07 15.06
C TYR A 142 -17.19 1.23 13.80
N GLN A 143 -18.28 0.69 13.29
CA GLN A 143 -18.24 -0.10 12.08
C GLN A 143 -19.36 0.32 11.14
N THR A 144 -19.04 0.48 9.87
CA THR A 144 -20.01 0.69 8.80
C THR A 144 -19.84 -0.38 7.73
N LEU A 145 -20.90 -0.59 6.97
CA LEU A 145 -20.90 -1.53 5.86
C LEU A 145 -20.83 -0.78 4.54
N GLY A 146 -20.02 -1.30 3.63
CA GLY A 146 -19.96 -0.83 2.25
C GLY A 146 -20.67 -1.79 1.31
N ILE A 147 -21.57 -1.24 0.51
CA ILE A 147 -22.22 -1.95 -0.59
C ILE A 147 -21.68 -1.36 -1.90
N PRO A 148 -21.34 -2.17 -2.90
CA PRO A 148 -20.78 -1.67 -4.16
C PRO A 148 -21.88 -1.04 -5.04
N LEU A 149 -22.39 0.10 -4.61
CA LEU A 149 -23.43 0.84 -5.33
C LEU A 149 -22.86 1.58 -6.53
N LYS A 150 -23.61 1.58 -7.62
CA LYS A 150 -23.35 2.40 -8.80
C LYS A 150 -24.62 3.11 -9.22
N GLY A 151 -24.50 4.20 -9.94
CA GLY A 151 -25.64 4.83 -10.60
C GLY A 151 -26.23 3.92 -11.68
N ALA A 152 -27.54 3.96 -11.87
CA ALA A 152 -28.21 3.21 -12.94
C ALA A 152 -27.59 3.54 -14.30
N GLY A 153 -27.28 2.53 -15.08
CA GLY A 153 -26.65 2.67 -16.39
C GLY A 153 -25.16 3.01 -16.39
N VAL A 154 -24.52 3.14 -15.21
CA VAL A 154 -23.08 3.36 -15.12
C VAL A 154 -22.35 2.04 -15.27
N ALA A 155 -21.54 1.91 -16.32
CA ALA A 155 -20.58 0.83 -16.45
C ALA A 155 -19.33 1.17 -15.63
N LEU A 156 -18.94 0.28 -14.71
CA LEU A 156 -17.65 0.41 -14.03
C LEU A 156 -16.57 -0.30 -14.86
N PRO A 157 -15.34 0.28 -14.92
CA PRO A 157 -14.29 -0.21 -15.82
C PRO A 157 -13.72 -1.58 -15.46
N TYR A 158 -14.09 -2.15 -14.31
CA TYR A 158 -13.58 -3.42 -13.82
C TYR A 158 -14.72 -4.40 -13.56
N HIS A 159 -15.17 -5.07 -14.59
CA HIS A 159 -16.21 -6.12 -14.52
C HIS A 159 -15.70 -7.41 -15.15
N ALA A 160 -14.57 -7.88 -14.73
CA ALA A 160 -13.92 -9.02 -15.36
C ALA A 160 -13.83 -10.26 -14.47
N TYR A 161 -14.54 -10.31 -13.36
CA TYR A 161 -14.42 -11.45 -12.46
C TYR A 161 -15.67 -12.33 -12.48
N LEU A 162 -15.44 -13.63 -12.63
CA LEU A 162 -16.28 -14.79 -12.31
C LEU A 162 -17.82 -14.54 -12.27
N GLY A 163 -18.47 -14.55 -13.41
CA GLY A 163 -19.93 -14.52 -13.48
C GLY A 163 -20.50 -13.11 -13.53
N SER A 164 -19.74 -12.14 -14.04
CA SER A 164 -20.16 -10.75 -14.23
C SER A 164 -21.45 -10.62 -15.03
N GLU A 165 -21.72 -11.54 -15.95
CA GLU A 165 -22.99 -11.55 -16.69
C GLU A 165 -24.22 -11.76 -15.79
N LYS A 166 -24.04 -12.33 -14.60
CA LYS A 166 -25.13 -12.43 -13.62
C LYS A 166 -25.41 -11.12 -12.90
N LEU A 167 -24.40 -10.25 -12.81
CA LEU A 167 -24.48 -8.96 -12.17
C LEU A 167 -24.77 -7.80 -13.13
N THR A 168 -24.59 -8.01 -14.43
CA THR A 168 -24.90 -6.99 -15.45
C THR A 168 -26.37 -6.59 -15.47
N ASN A 169 -27.24 -7.45 -14.98
CA ASN A 169 -28.67 -7.17 -14.87
C ASN A 169 -29.05 -6.37 -13.62
N LEU A 170 -28.09 -6.10 -12.72
CA LEU A 170 -28.31 -5.26 -11.54
C LEU A 170 -27.94 -3.82 -11.86
N ASP A 171 -28.92 -2.98 -12.08
CA ASP A 171 -28.70 -1.59 -12.49
C ASP A 171 -27.93 -0.75 -11.45
N ASN A 172 -28.02 -1.11 -10.18
CA ASN A 172 -27.50 -0.31 -9.07
C ASN A 172 -26.39 -0.99 -8.25
N LEU A 173 -26.00 -2.21 -8.59
CA LEU A 173 -24.92 -2.93 -7.92
C LEU A 173 -23.78 -3.26 -8.88
N SER A 174 -22.59 -3.39 -8.35
CA SER A 174 -21.41 -3.84 -9.10
C SER A 174 -20.66 -4.91 -8.31
N GLU A 175 -19.66 -5.52 -8.92
CA GLU A 175 -18.73 -6.44 -8.27
C GLU A 175 -17.42 -5.73 -7.84
N ASP A 176 -17.40 -4.40 -7.89
CA ASP A 176 -16.21 -3.59 -7.62
C ASP A 176 -16.01 -3.39 -6.11
N LEU A 177 -14.98 -4.01 -5.57
CA LEU A 177 -14.59 -3.86 -4.17
C LEU A 177 -14.20 -2.41 -3.83
N THR A 178 -13.66 -1.65 -4.78
CA THR A 178 -13.31 -0.24 -4.58
C THR A 178 -14.57 0.60 -4.37
N ALA A 179 -15.65 0.30 -5.09
CA ALA A 179 -16.94 0.97 -4.89
C ALA A 179 -17.50 0.65 -3.50
N ALA A 180 -17.39 -0.61 -3.04
CA ALA A 180 -17.80 -1.02 -1.70
C ALA A 180 -16.97 -0.30 -0.62
N ALA A 181 -15.66 -0.25 -0.76
CA ALA A 181 -14.77 0.44 0.18
C ALA A 181 -15.07 1.94 0.27
N ARG A 182 -15.25 2.61 -0.87
CA ARG A 182 -15.67 4.02 -0.91
C ARG A 182 -16.99 4.26 -0.21
N HIS A 183 -17.95 3.39 -0.43
CA HIS A 183 -19.25 3.51 0.23
C HIS A 183 -19.11 3.35 1.76
N ALA A 184 -18.38 2.34 2.25
CA ALA A 184 -18.13 2.16 3.66
C ALA A 184 -17.46 3.39 4.29
N LEU A 185 -16.43 3.93 3.63
CA LEU A 185 -15.72 5.12 4.08
C LEU A 185 -16.65 6.34 4.16
N THR A 186 -17.44 6.58 3.12
CA THR A 186 -18.39 7.69 3.10
C THR A 186 -19.39 7.57 4.26
N GLN A 187 -19.94 6.39 4.49
CA GLN A 187 -20.87 6.16 5.59
C GLN A 187 -20.22 6.44 6.97
N MET A 188 -18.96 6.08 7.14
CA MET A 188 -18.23 6.37 8.39
C MET A 188 -17.99 7.86 8.55
N ILE A 189 -17.57 8.56 7.51
CA ILE A 189 -17.36 10.03 7.53
C ILE A 189 -18.67 10.72 7.89
N ASP A 190 -19.77 10.37 7.23
CA ASP A 190 -21.08 10.96 7.48
C ASP A 190 -21.56 10.69 8.92
N TYR A 191 -21.28 9.51 9.46
CA TYR A 191 -21.59 9.18 10.83
C TYR A 191 -20.78 10.05 11.81
N LEU A 192 -19.46 10.13 11.64
CA LEU A 192 -18.58 10.89 12.51
C LEU A 192 -18.87 12.39 12.48
N VAL A 193 -19.19 12.94 11.31
CA VAL A 193 -19.60 14.35 11.17
C VAL A 193 -20.89 14.61 11.93
N ARG A 194 -21.89 13.75 11.78
CA ARG A 194 -23.21 13.97 12.43
C ARG A 194 -23.18 13.76 13.94
N GLU A 195 -22.49 12.74 14.40
CA GLU A 195 -22.54 12.34 15.82
C GLU A 195 -21.45 12.98 16.67
N HIS A 196 -20.33 13.34 16.04
CA HIS A 196 -19.16 13.87 16.77
C HIS A 196 -18.69 15.24 16.30
N GLY A 197 -19.26 15.80 15.26
CA GLY A 197 -18.94 17.14 14.76
C GLY A 197 -17.53 17.27 14.18
N LEU A 198 -16.99 16.18 13.62
CA LEU A 198 -15.64 16.12 13.03
C LEU A 198 -15.60 16.73 11.64
#